data_fe50643c745102964267bcfd6d9c88c9
#
_entry.id   fe50643c745102964267bcfd6d9c88c9
#
_cell.length_a   1.000
_cell.length_b   1.000
_cell.length_c   1.000
_cell.angle_alpha   90.00
_cell.angle_beta   90.00
_cell.angle_gamma   90.00
#
_symmetry.space_group_name_H-M   'P 1'
#
loop_
_entity.id
_entity.type
_entity.pdbx_description
1 polymer ?
#
loop_
_entity_poly.entity_id
_entity_poly.type
_entity_poly.pdbx_seq_one_letter_code
_entity_poly.pdbx_strand_id
1 'polypeptide(L)'
;MDERYYAKYAVAAIRGRMKRLGTINRIPESIREKDLEEFSLQDQEEIFRLAKEDGIDLYHFKRTNLLPRVHKTLGFLKGVWFESLLDVGSGRGVFLFPFLEIFPYVKVQSIDLLDKRVALLKDVSEGGVKGLKAFQGDICAQPLANDSVDVVTLLEVLEHIPNVEQAIRAAVNMAREYVVVTVPSKEDDNPEHIHLLTKAKLTAYFNACGVTKLSFDGVNGHLFMVAKIGE
;
A
#
# COMPACT_ATOMS: atom_id res chain seq x y z
N MET A 1 -21.74 10.59 5.70
CA MET A 1 -20.48 9.80 5.75
C MET A 1 -19.40 10.69 6.37
N ASP A 2 -18.65 10.18 7.30
CA ASP A 2 -17.49 10.94 7.80
C ASP A 2 -16.41 10.93 6.70
N GLU A 3 -16.36 12.01 5.93
CA GLU A 3 -15.43 12.17 4.80
C GLU A 3 -13.94 12.07 5.20
N ARG A 4 -13.67 12.04 6.52
CA ARG A 4 -12.31 11.90 7.06
C ARG A 4 -11.74 10.48 6.93
N TYR A 5 -12.59 9.48 6.64
CA TYR A 5 -12.20 8.07 6.61
C TYR A 5 -12.50 7.40 5.28
N TYR A 6 -11.75 6.35 4.98
CA TYR A 6 -12.03 5.38 3.92
C TYR A 6 -13.06 4.37 4.42
N ALA A 7 -14.33 4.78 4.53
CA ALA A 7 -15.40 4.01 5.15
C ALA A 7 -15.57 2.61 4.54
N LYS A 8 -15.50 2.49 3.21
CA LYS A 8 -15.56 1.22 2.48
C LYS A 8 -14.52 0.21 2.98
N TYR A 9 -13.26 0.63 3.12
CA TYR A 9 -12.18 -0.26 3.56
C TYR A 9 -12.25 -0.55 5.06
N ALA A 10 -12.76 0.38 5.86
CA ALA A 10 -13.03 0.14 7.28
C ALA A 10 -14.12 -0.92 7.47
N VAL A 11 -15.23 -0.80 6.76
CA VAL A 11 -16.31 -1.81 6.75
C VAL A 11 -15.77 -3.17 6.32
N ALA A 12 -14.99 -3.22 5.23
CA ALA A 12 -14.39 -4.45 4.75
C ALA A 12 -13.47 -5.09 5.81
N ALA A 13 -12.59 -4.30 6.43
CA ALA A 13 -11.68 -4.81 7.46
C ALA A 13 -12.41 -5.39 8.66
N ILE A 14 -13.46 -4.71 9.14
CA ILE A 14 -14.26 -5.17 10.28
C ILE A 14 -14.97 -6.48 9.91
N ARG A 15 -15.60 -6.53 8.74
CA ARG A 15 -16.30 -7.73 8.24
C ARG A 15 -15.36 -8.91 8.08
N GLY A 16 -14.18 -8.71 7.47
CA GLY A 16 -13.17 -9.75 7.31
C GLY A 16 -12.61 -10.23 8.63
N ARG A 17 -12.31 -9.31 9.56
CA ARG A 17 -11.86 -9.66 10.91
C ARG A 17 -12.90 -10.49 11.66
N MET A 18 -14.18 -10.12 11.57
CA MET A 18 -15.26 -10.89 12.22
C MET A 18 -15.44 -12.28 11.59
N LYS A 19 -15.26 -12.41 10.26
CA LYS A 19 -15.22 -13.71 9.58
C LYS A 19 -14.09 -14.57 10.14
N ARG A 20 -12.88 -14.04 10.17
CA ARG A 20 -11.68 -14.75 10.66
C ARG A 20 -11.80 -15.18 12.13
N LEU A 21 -12.46 -14.36 12.97
CA LEU A 21 -12.68 -14.66 14.39
C LEU A 21 -13.92 -15.52 14.66
N GLY A 22 -14.69 -15.88 13.64
CA GLY A 22 -15.95 -16.64 13.82
C GLY A 22 -17.09 -15.84 14.46
N THR A 23 -17.00 -14.52 14.47
CA THR A 23 -17.99 -13.62 15.10
C THR A 23 -18.85 -12.86 14.09
N ILE A 24 -18.84 -13.26 12.84
CA ILE A 24 -19.56 -12.58 11.74
C ILE A 24 -21.08 -12.47 12.01
N ASN A 25 -21.65 -13.40 12.80
CA ASN A 25 -23.06 -13.38 13.16
C ASN A 25 -23.48 -12.17 14.04
N ARG A 26 -22.52 -11.41 14.58
CA ARG A 26 -22.79 -10.13 15.26
C ARG A 26 -23.18 -9.02 14.28
N ILE A 27 -22.82 -9.15 13.00
CA ILE A 27 -23.29 -8.25 11.96
C ILE A 27 -24.70 -8.68 11.58
N PRO A 28 -25.70 -7.77 11.56
CA PRO A 28 -27.07 -8.08 11.16
C PRO A 28 -27.11 -8.78 9.80
N GLU A 29 -27.98 -9.78 9.67
CA GLU A 29 -28.08 -10.58 8.44
C GLU A 29 -28.35 -9.71 7.20
N SER A 30 -29.17 -8.67 7.33
CA SER A 30 -29.53 -7.73 6.29
C SER A 30 -28.35 -6.95 5.70
N ILE A 31 -27.21 -6.87 6.41
CA ILE A 31 -26.01 -6.14 5.96
C ILE A 31 -24.78 -7.05 5.82
N ARG A 32 -24.86 -8.29 6.31
CA ARG A 32 -23.73 -9.23 6.34
C ARG A 32 -23.18 -9.56 4.95
N GLU A 33 -24.08 -9.81 4.01
CA GLU A 33 -23.76 -10.24 2.65
C GLU A 33 -23.86 -9.11 1.60
N LYS A 34 -24.16 -7.89 2.02
CA LYS A 34 -24.22 -6.74 1.09
C LYS A 34 -22.91 -6.53 0.37
N ASP A 35 -22.97 -6.13 -0.89
CA ASP A 35 -21.80 -5.58 -1.60
C ASP A 35 -21.35 -4.30 -0.90
N LEU A 36 -20.02 -4.04 -0.88
CA LEU A 36 -19.46 -2.86 -0.22
C LEU A 36 -19.97 -1.54 -0.82
N GLU A 37 -20.39 -1.54 -2.09
CA GLU A 37 -20.96 -0.37 -2.76
C GLU A 37 -22.42 -0.10 -2.35
N GLU A 38 -23.11 -1.08 -1.75
CA GLU A 38 -24.51 -0.99 -1.34
C GLU A 38 -24.68 -0.56 0.12
N PHE A 39 -23.59 -0.41 0.87
CA PHE A 39 -23.65 -0.01 2.27
C PHE A 39 -24.20 1.41 2.43
N SER A 40 -25.38 1.54 3.05
CA SER A 40 -25.92 2.82 3.47
C SER A 40 -25.12 3.43 4.63
N LEU A 41 -25.36 4.70 4.93
CA LEU A 41 -24.77 5.35 6.10
C LEU A 41 -25.14 4.63 7.39
N GLN A 42 -26.39 4.18 7.52
CA GLN A 42 -26.88 3.46 8.69
C GLN A 42 -26.16 2.10 8.85
N ASP A 43 -25.95 1.36 7.76
CA ASP A 43 -25.18 0.10 7.79
C ASP A 43 -23.74 0.35 8.26
N GLN A 44 -23.11 1.42 7.78
CA GLN A 44 -21.75 1.80 8.18
C GLN A 44 -21.68 2.18 9.66
N GLU A 45 -22.64 2.93 10.17
CA GLU A 45 -22.72 3.30 11.60
C GLU A 45 -22.84 2.06 12.49
N GLU A 46 -23.66 1.09 12.09
CA GLU A 46 -23.80 -0.17 12.82
C GLU A 46 -22.49 -0.96 12.85
N ILE A 47 -21.80 -1.08 11.71
CA ILE A 47 -20.50 -1.74 11.63
C ILE A 47 -19.46 -1.00 12.48
N PHE A 48 -19.45 0.33 12.48
CA PHE A 48 -18.50 1.12 13.28
C PHE A 48 -18.81 1.04 14.78
N ARG A 49 -20.07 0.91 15.15
CA ARG A 49 -20.46 0.64 16.54
C ARG A 49 -19.88 -0.69 17.03
N LEU A 50 -20.02 -1.76 16.22
CA LEU A 50 -19.44 -3.07 16.51
C LEU A 50 -17.91 -3.01 16.58
N ALA A 51 -17.26 -2.25 15.67
CA ALA A 51 -15.83 -2.05 15.69
C ALA A 51 -15.34 -1.41 17.00
N LYS A 52 -16.06 -0.38 17.47
CA LYS A 52 -15.73 0.30 18.73
C LYS A 52 -15.87 -0.64 19.94
N GLU A 53 -16.92 -1.48 19.96
CA GLU A 53 -17.10 -2.49 21.00
C GLU A 53 -15.95 -3.50 21.04
N ASP A 54 -15.41 -3.86 19.88
CA ASP A 54 -14.27 -4.79 19.73
C ASP A 54 -12.89 -4.11 19.85
N GLY A 55 -12.84 -2.81 20.17
CA GLY A 55 -11.59 -2.06 20.30
C GLY A 55 -10.82 -1.93 18.98
N ILE A 56 -11.51 -1.95 17.84
CA ILE A 56 -10.88 -1.76 16.53
C ILE A 56 -10.60 -0.26 16.31
N ASP A 57 -9.35 0.07 16.08
CA ASP A 57 -8.93 1.45 15.84
C ASP A 57 -9.23 1.88 14.40
N LEU A 58 -10.23 2.74 14.23
CA LEU A 58 -10.60 3.31 12.94
C LEU A 58 -9.57 4.32 12.40
N TYR A 59 -8.60 4.76 13.19
CA TYR A 59 -7.53 5.65 12.75
C TYR A 59 -6.74 5.10 11.55
N HIS A 60 -6.63 3.77 11.45
CA HIS A 60 -5.99 3.12 10.31
C HIS A 60 -6.62 3.50 8.95
N PHE A 61 -7.89 3.86 8.95
CA PHE A 61 -8.64 4.19 7.73
C PHE A 61 -8.80 5.69 7.49
N LYS A 62 -8.09 6.53 8.26
CA LYS A 62 -8.08 7.98 8.03
C LYS A 62 -7.57 8.31 6.63
N ARG A 63 -8.24 9.26 5.96
CA ARG A 63 -7.89 9.67 4.60
C ARG A 63 -6.48 10.25 4.51
N THR A 64 -5.77 9.85 3.47
CA THR A 64 -4.34 10.11 3.22
C THR A 64 -4.06 10.58 1.80
N ASN A 65 -5.08 10.64 0.94
CA ASN A 65 -4.95 11.02 -0.47
C ASN A 65 -4.37 12.44 -0.69
N LEU A 66 -4.48 13.31 0.31
CA LEU A 66 -3.90 14.66 0.29
C LEU A 66 -2.45 14.73 0.80
N LEU A 67 -1.88 13.62 1.30
CA LEU A 67 -0.47 13.60 1.62
C LEU A 67 0.34 13.81 0.33
N PRO A 68 1.26 14.78 0.29
CA PRO A 68 1.91 15.18 -0.96
C PRO A 68 2.57 14.03 -1.71
N ARG A 69 3.27 13.11 -1.02
CA ARG A 69 3.90 11.94 -1.63
C ARG A 69 2.87 10.95 -2.21
N VAL A 70 1.75 10.74 -1.52
CA VAL A 70 0.65 9.89 -2.00
C VAL A 70 0.02 10.51 -3.25
N HIS A 71 -0.32 11.80 -3.17
CA HIS A 71 -0.89 12.54 -4.30
C HIS A 71 0.03 12.54 -5.53
N LYS A 72 1.35 12.73 -5.34
CA LYS A 72 2.36 12.69 -6.41
C LYS A 72 2.42 11.31 -7.06
N THR A 73 2.49 10.24 -6.26
CA THR A 73 2.52 8.86 -6.76
C THR A 73 1.25 8.53 -7.55
N LEU A 74 0.07 8.86 -7.02
CA LEU A 74 -1.19 8.65 -7.72
C LEU A 74 -1.28 9.46 -9.03
N GLY A 75 -0.73 10.70 -9.02
CA GLY A 75 -0.64 11.55 -10.21
C GLY A 75 0.21 10.91 -11.32
N PHE A 76 1.36 10.35 -10.99
CA PHE A 76 2.19 9.61 -11.93
C PHE A 76 1.44 8.38 -12.48
N LEU A 77 0.86 7.56 -11.60
CA LEU A 77 0.18 6.33 -11.99
C LEU A 77 -1.05 6.57 -12.89
N LYS A 78 -1.73 7.72 -12.77
CA LYS A 78 -2.80 8.10 -13.70
C LYS A 78 -2.32 8.37 -15.13
N GLY A 79 -1.04 8.66 -15.30
CA GLY A 79 -0.43 8.96 -16.61
C GLY A 79 0.17 7.75 -17.34
N VAL A 80 0.12 6.56 -16.75
CA VAL A 80 0.72 5.33 -17.30
C VAL A 80 -0.30 4.20 -17.31
N TRP A 81 -0.10 3.23 -18.22
CA TRP A 81 -0.93 2.02 -18.29
C TRP A 81 -0.29 0.89 -17.49
N PHE A 82 -1.08 0.20 -16.67
CA PHE A 82 -0.67 -1.00 -15.92
C PHE A 82 -1.92 -1.75 -15.42
N GLU A 83 -1.78 -3.05 -15.19
CA GLU A 83 -2.85 -3.94 -14.72
C GLU A 83 -2.56 -4.57 -13.35
N SER A 84 -1.30 -4.50 -12.93
CA SER A 84 -0.84 -5.13 -11.69
C SER A 84 0.16 -4.26 -10.93
N LEU A 85 0.05 -4.27 -9.61
CA LEU A 85 0.91 -3.52 -8.69
C LEU A 85 1.31 -4.36 -7.49
N LEU A 86 2.59 -4.29 -7.12
CA LEU A 86 3.09 -4.75 -5.83
C LEU A 86 3.41 -3.53 -4.96
N ASP A 87 2.71 -3.39 -3.83
CA ASP A 87 3.01 -2.37 -2.83
C ASP A 87 3.83 -2.98 -1.69
N VAL A 88 5.06 -2.52 -1.56
CA VAL A 88 6.02 -3.02 -0.56
C VAL A 88 5.94 -2.14 0.67
N GLY A 89 5.82 -2.75 1.86
CA GLY A 89 5.71 -2.01 3.11
C GLY A 89 4.43 -1.19 3.20
N SER A 90 3.30 -1.74 2.78
CA SER A 90 2.01 -1.02 2.69
C SER A 90 1.54 -0.43 4.03
N GLY A 91 2.11 -0.87 5.15
CA GLY A 91 1.81 -0.37 6.47
C GLY A 91 0.32 -0.51 6.81
N ARG A 92 -0.31 0.60 7.19
CA ARG A 92 -1.76 0.66 7.45
C ARG A 92 -2.59 1.02 6.21
N GLY A 93 -2.01 0.96 5.01
CA GLY A 93 -2.69 1.29 3.75
C GLY A 93 -2.67 2.78 3.38
N VAL A 94 -1.66 3.54 3.84
CA VAL A 94 -1.55 5.00 3.60
C VAL A 94 -1.61 5.35 2.12
N PHE A 95 -0.91 4.61 1.28
CA PHE A 95 -0.97 4.72 -0.18
C PHE A 95 -2.06 3.82 -0.76
N LEU A 96 -2.21 2.62 -0.20
CA LEU A 96 -2.99 1.54 -0.79
C LEU A 96 -4.48 1.87 -0.87
N PHE A 97 -5.09 2.46 0.18
CA PHE A 97 -6.52 2.76 0.16
C PHE A 97 -6.90 3.83 -0.88
N PRO A 98 -6.24 4.99 -0.96
CA PRO A 98 -6.53 5.93 -2.06
C PRO A 98 -6.19 5.37 -3.44
N PHE A 99 -5.20 4.48 -3.55
CA PHE A 99 -4.90 3.78 -4.80
C PHE A 99 -6.08 2.90 -5.24
N LEU A 100 -6.60 2.06 -4.36
CA LEU A 100 -7.73 1.17 -4.65
C LEU A 100 -9.03 1.92 -4.98
N GLU A 101 -9.23 3.15 -4.46
CA GLU A 101 -10.34 4.00 -4.86
C GLU A 101 -10.23 4.47 -6.32
N ILE A 102 -9.00 4.78 -6.77
CA ILE A 102 -8.76 5.34 -8.11
C ILE A 102 -8.61 4.24 -9.17
N PHE A 103 -8.04 3.10 -8.79
CA PHE A 103 -7.71 1.98 -9.67
C PHE A 103 -8.40 0.67 -9.23
N PRO A 104 -9.75 0.61 -9.20
CA PRO A 104 -10.48 -0.52 -8.62
C PRO A 104 -10.32 -1.84 -9.41
N TYR A 105 -9.82 -1.78 -10.65
CA TYR A 105 -9.64 -2.94 -11.52
C TYR A 105 -8.22 -3.50 -11.55
N VAL A 106 -7.26 -2.80 -10.94
CA VAL A 106 -5.87 -3.24 -10.89
C VAL A 106 -5.72 -4.38 -9.89
N LYS A 107 -4.96 -5.40 -10.27
CA LYS A 107 -4.59 -6.50 -9.36
C LYS A 107 -3.47 -6.03 -8.44
N VAL A 108 -3.75 -5.99 -7.16
CA VAL A 108 -2.81 -5.49 -6.14
C VAL A 108 -2.32 -6.61 -5.27
N GLN A 109 -1.01 -6.69 -5.15
CA GLN A 109 -0.33 -7.46 -4.12
C GLN A 109 0.31 -6.50 -3.12
N SER A 110 0.19 -6.82 -1.84
CA SER A 110 0.79 -6.07 -0.75
C SER A 110 1.69 -6.98 0.06
N ILE A 111 2.91 -6.56 0.32
CA ILE A 111 3.81 -7.26 1.24
C ILE A 111 4.24 -6.34 2.37
N ASP A 112 4.35 -6.89 3.57
CA ASP A 112 4.90 -6.21 4.74
C ASP A 112 5.60 -7.25 5.62
N LEU A 113 6.64 -6.84 6.35
CA LEU A 113 7.32 -7.70 7.32
C LEU A 113 6.46 -7.98 8.56
N LEU A 114 5.59 -7.03 8.94
CA LEU A 114 4.83 -7.09 10.18
C LEU A 114 3.49 -7.78 9.97
N ASP A 115 3.33 -8.95 10.59
CA ASP A 115 2.11 -9.76 10.52
C ASP A 115 0.83 -8.97 10.82
N LYS A 116 0.84 -8.08 11.81
CA LYS A 116 -0.30 -7.24 12.16
C LYS A 116 -0.77 -6.31 11.03
N ARG A 117 0.16 -5.83 10.17
CA ARG A 117 -0.14 -4.99 9.00
C ARG A 117 -0.73 -5.85 7.88
N VAL A 118 -0.13 -7.01 7.66
CA VAL A 118 -0.63 -8.01 6.72
C VAL A 118 -2.03 -8.49 7.11
N ALA A 119 -2.26 -8.78 8.39
CA ALA A 119 -3.57 -9.21 8.89
C ALA A 119 -4.67 -8.17 8.62
N LEU A 120 -4.38 -6.87 8.81
CA LEU A 120 -5.32 -5.80 8.49
C LEU A 120 -5.72 -5.82 7.01
N LEU A 121 -4.76 -5.93 6.09
CA LEU A 121 -5.04 -5.93 4.65
C LEU A 121 -5.68 -7.23 4.16
N LYS A 122 -5.36 -8.36 4.80
CA LYS A 122 -6.11 -9.62 4.60
C LYS A 122 -7.56 -9.47 5.03
N ASP A 123 -7.82 -8.90 6.21
CA ASP A 123 -9.18 -8.63 6.69
C ASP A 123 -9.94 -7.72 5.69
N VAL A 124 -9.28 -6.70 5.11
CA VAL A 124 -9.87 -5.85 4.06
C VAL A 124 -10.25 -6.65 2.82
N SER A 125 -9.35 -7.51 2.34
CA SER A 125 -9.60 -8.39 1.18
C SER A 125 -10.74 -9.37 1.43
N GLU A 126 -10.69 -10.12 2.54
CA GLU A 126 -11.70 -11.12 2.93
C GLU A 126 -13.06 -10.49 3.24
N GLY A 127 -13.07 -9.21 3.62
CA GLY A 127 -14.27 -8.42 3.83
C GLY A 127 -14.97 -7.95 2.58
N GLY A 128 -14.39 -8.20 1.38
CA GLY A 128 -15.04 -7.97 0.09
C GLY A 128 -14.31 -7.04 -0.88
N VAL A 129 -13.12 -6.53 -0.54
CA VAL A 129 -12.31 -5.75 -1.49
C VAL A 129 -11.64 -6.70 -2.48
N LYS A 130 -12.16 -6.72 -3.70
CA LYS A 130 -11.66 -7.58 -4.78
C LYS A 130 -10.31 -7.06 -5.31
N GLY A 131 -9.49 -7.98 -5.84
CA GLY A 131 -8.21 -7.63 -6.49
C GLY A 131 -7.06 -7.36 -5.52
N LEU A 132 -7.28 -7.26 -4.21
CA LEU A 132 -6.25 -7.10 -3.19
C LEU A 132 -5.84 -8.47 -2.61
N LYS A 133 -4.53 -8.73 -2.59
CA LYS A 133 -3.92 -9.86 -1.86
C LYS A 133 -2.82 -9.32 -0.95
N ALA A 134 -2.78 -9.74 0.30
CA ALA A 134 -1.74 -9.36 1.25
C ALA A 134 -1.02 -10.59 1.79
N PHE A 135 0.30 -10.53 1.91
CA PHE A 135 1.09 -11.61 2.49
C PHE A 135 2.31 -11.06 3.23
N GLN A 136 2.75 -11.79 4.22
CA GLN A 136 3.98 -11.47 4.93
C GLN A 136 5.17 -11.84 4.06
N GLY A 137 6.14 -10.93 3.94
CA GLY A 137 7.33 -11.17 3.15
C GLY A 137 8.38 -10.09 3.32
N ASP A 138 9.63 -10.48 3.09
CA ASP A 138 10.78 -9.59 2.98
C ASP A 138 11.05 -9.32 1.49
N ILE A 139 11.07 -8.04 1.11
CA ILE A 139 11.41 -7.64 -0.27
C ILE A 139 12.80 -8.15 -0.66
N CYS A 140 13.76 -8.20 0.26
CA CYS A 140 15.10 -8.69 0.00
C CYS A 140 15.13 -10.19 -0.41
N ALA A 141 14.13 -10.97 -0.01
CA ALA A 141 13.99 -12.37 -0.42
C ALA A 141 13.37 -12.55 -1.81
N GLN A 142 13.04 -11.44 -2.51
CA GLN A 142 12.35 -11.44 -3.80
C GLN A 142 11.11 -12.35 -3.80
N PRO A 143 10.03 -11.95 -3.10
CA PRO A 143 8.90 -12.82 -2.80
C PRO A 143 8.04 -13.21 -4.01
N LEU A 144 8.27 -12.59 -5.17
CA LEU A 144 7.60 -12.90 -6.42
C LEU A 144 8.63 -13.24 -7.51
N ALA A 145 8.17 -13.90 -8.57
CA ALA A 145 8.98 -14.19 -9.75
C ALA A 145 9.37 -12.91 -10.50
N ASN A 146 10.38 -13.01 -11.37
CA ASN A 146 10.75 -11.92 -12.27
C ASN A 146 9.55 -11.52 -13.13
N ASP A 147 9.47 -10.25 -13.48
CA ASP A 147 8.45 -9.68 -14.37
C ASP A 147 7.00 -10.08 -13.98
N SER A 148 6.73 -10.18 -12.69
CA SER A 148 5.46 -10.70 -12.19
C SER A 148 4.37 -9.62 -12.05
N VAL A 149 4.76 -8.35 -11.93
CA VAL A 149 3.86 -7.19 -11.82
C VAL A 149 4.32 -6.05 -12.70
N ASP A 150 3.41 -5.17 -13.13
CA ASP A 150 3.77 -4.04 -13.98
C ASP A 150 4.49 -2.96 -13.18
N VAL A 151 4.01 -2.70 -11.96
CA VAL A 151 4.55 -1.63 -11.09
C VAL A 151 4.89 -2.19 -9.72
N VAL A 152 6.06 -1.79 -9.20
CA VAL A 152 6.44 -1.97 -7.80
C VAL A 152 6.52 -0.61 -7.12
N THR A 153 5.89 -0.45 -5.97
CA THR A 153 5.97 0.76 -5.14
C THR A 153 6.74 0.49 -3.85
N LEU A 154 7.67 1.39 -3.51
CA LEU A 154 8.50 1.41 -2.30
C LEU A 154 8.38 2.81 -1.69
N LEU A 155 7.28 3.07 -0.99
CA LEU A 155 6.95 4.40 -0.49
C LEU A 155 7.24 4.51 1.01
N GLU A 156 8.30 5.21 1.39
CA GLU A 156 8.81 5.32 2.76
C GLU A 156 9.16 3.93 3.32
N VAL A 157 10.03 3.22 2.62
CA VAL A 157 10.40 1.83 2.93
C VAL A 157 11.91 1.64 2.91
N LEU A 158 12.60 2.13 1.88
CA LEU A 158 14.01 1.84 1.67
C LEU A 158 14.91 2.40 2.78
N GLU A 159 14.51 3.49 3.42
CA GLU A 159 15.22 4.08 4.55
C GLU A 159 15.27 3.18 5.79
N HIS A 160 14.37 2.20 5.88
CA HIS A 160 14.29 1.23 6.97
C HIS A 160 15.04 -0.09 6.67
N ILE A 161 15.43 -0.33 5.41
CA ILE A 161 15.98 -1.64 4.99
C ILE A 161 17.50 -1.62 5.09
N PRO A 162 18.13 -2.52 5.90
CA PRO A 162 19.57 -2.56 6.01
C PRO A 162 20.29 -2.79 4.67
N ASN A 163 19.77 -3.68 3.82
CA ASN A 163 20.34 -3.97 2.51
C ASN A 163 19.51 -3.37 1.38
N VAL A 164 19.63 -2.04 1.20
CA VAL A 164 18.91 -1.25 0.19
C VAL A 164 19.18 -1.76 -1.23
N GLU A 165 20.42 -2.14 -1.53
CA GLU A 165 20.79 -2.63 -2.86
C GLU A 165 20.04 -3.91 -3.22
N GLN A 166 19.95 -4.85 -2.28
CA GLN A 166 19.21 -6.10 -2.48
C GLN A 166 17.71 -5.85 -2.64
N ALA A 167 17.14 -4.94 -1.86
CA ALA A 167 15.73 -4.57 -1.99
C ALA A 167 15.41 -3.94 -3.36
N ILE A 168 16.27 -3.02 -3.83
CA ILE A 168 16.12 -2.40 -5.16
C ILE A 168 16.27 -3.44 -6.27
N ARG A 169 17.26 -4.31 -6.19
CA ARG A 169 17.45 -5.42 -7.15
C ARG A 169 16.22 -6.31 -7.23
N ALA A 170 15.66 -6.71 -6.09
CA ALA A 170 14.45 -7.50 -6.04
C ALA A 170 13.25 -6.75 -6.66
N ALA A 171 13.07 -5.46 -6.34
CA ALA A 171 12.00 -4.64 -6.91
C ALA A 171 12.12 -4.52 -8.44
N VAL A 172 13.35 -4.26 -8.95
CA VAL A 172 13.64 -4.19 -10.39
C VAL A 172 13.34 -5.52 -11.07
N ASN A 173 13.75 -6.65 -10.48
CA ASN A 173 13.51 -7.97 -11.07
C ASN A 173 12.01 -8.31 -11.15
N MET A 174 11.21 -7.90 -10.16
CA MET A 174 9.78 -8.21 -10.13
C MET A 174 8.93 -7.29 -11.01
N ALA A 175 9.41 -6.05 -11.28
CA ALA A 175 8.69 -5.07 -12.08
C ALA A 175 8.90 -5.26 -13.59
N ARG A 176 7.83 -5.18 -14.40
CA ARG A 176 7.92 -5.14 -15.86
C ARG A 176 8.14 -3.72 -16.40
N GLU A 177 7.47 -2.73 -15.80
CA GLU A 177 7.41 -1.38 -16.37
C GLU A 177 8.03 -0.31 -15.47
N TYR A 178 7.66 -0.29 -14.19
CA TYR A 178 8.07 0.81 -13.31
C TYR A 178 8.37 0.34 -11.89
N VAL A 179 9.38 0.98 -11.30
CA VAL A 179 9.57 1.02 -9.85
C VAL A 179 9.40 2.48 -9.39
N VAL A 180 8.50 2.70 -8.43
CA VAL A 180 8.23 4.04 -7.86
C VAL A 180 8.69 4.08 -6.42
N VAL A 181 9.49 5.07 -6.08
CA VAL A 181 10.12 5.21 -4.77
C VAL A 181 9.81 6.58 -4.18
N THR A 182 9.47 6.62 -2.88
CA THR A 182 9.61 7.84 -2.07
C THR A 182 10.47 7.55 -0.85
N VAL A 183 11.33 8.50 -0.49
CA VAL A 183 12.17 8.45 0.70
C VAL A 183 12.30 9.84 1.30
N PRO A 184 12.59 9.99 2.60
CA PRO A 184 12.92 11.29 3.19
C PRO A 184 14.06 11.97 2.43
N SER A 185 13.94 13.29 2.19
CA SER A 185 14.98 14.09 1.50
C SER A 185 16.00 14.71 2.45
N LYS A 186 15.78 14.58 3.77
CA LYS A 186 16.63 15.09 4.85
C LYS A 186 16.68 14.05 5.97
N GLU A 187 17.73 14.11 6.75
CA GLU A 187 17.78 13.41 8.03
C GLU A 187 16.65 13.92 8.94
N ASP A 188 16.06 13.03 9.71
CA ASP A 188 15.02 13.30 10.67
C ASP A 188 15.31 12.55 11.99
N ASP A 189 14.47 12.78 13.00
CA ASP A 189 14.64 12.20 14.33
C ASP A 189 14.04 10.80 14.48
N ASN A 190 13.59 10.17 13.38
CA ASN A 190 13.05 8.81 13.43
C ASN A 190 14.18 7.77 13.55
N PRO A 191 14.31 7.07 14.68
CA PRO A 191 15.39 6.09 14.88
C PRO A 191 15.30 4.88 13.96
N GLU A 192 14.15 4.67 13.30
CA GLU A 192 13.97 3.60 12.32
C GLU A 192 14.50 3.98 10.94
N HIS A 193 14.83 5.26 10.67
CA HIS A 193 15.46 5.72 9.45
C HIS A 193 16.98 5.54 9.52
N ILE A 194 17.45 4.40 9.06
CA ILE A 194 18.89 4.03 9.13
C ILE A 194 19.69 4.53 7.92
N HIS A 195 19.02 5.05 6.90
CA HIS A 195 19.65 5.58 5.68
C HIS A 195 19.05 6.91 5.26
N LEU A 196 19.91 7.89 4.94
CA LEU A 196 19.54 8.99 4.06
C LEU A 196 19.86 8.59 2.61
N LEU A 197 18.81 8.38 1.81
CA LEU A 197 18.90 7.97 0.42
C LEU A 197 18.80 9.18 -0.50
N THR A 198 19.98 9.66 -0.93
CA THR A 198 20.08 10.78 -1.87
C THR A 198 19.83 10.36 -3.31
N LYS A 199 19.54 11.33 -4.19
CA LYS A 199 19.46 11.10 -5.64
C LYS A 199 20.67 10.34 -6.18
N ALA A 200 21.88 10.69 -5.75
CA ALA A 200 23.12 10.04 -6.19
C ALA A 200 23.17 8.56 -5.77
N LYS A 201 22.82 8.25 -4.52
CA LYS A 201 22.77 6.87 -4.01
C LYS A 201 21.74 6.03 -4.77
N LEU A 202 20.50 6.54 -4.92
CA LEU A 202 19.45 5.83 -5.67
C LEU A 202 19.88 5.59 -7.12
N THR A 203 20.45 6.63 -7.79
CA THR A 203 20.98 6.49 -9.16
C THR A 203 22.02 5.36 -9.23
N ALA A 204 22.97 5.31 -8.30
CA ALA A 204 23.99 4.27 -8.28
C ALA A 204 23.40 2.86 -8.13
N TYR A 205 22.46 2.68 -7.20
CA TYR A 205 21.82 1.38 -6.97
C TYR A 205 21.00 0.90 -8.18
N PHE A 206 20.20 1.78 -8.79
CA PHE A 206 19.41 1.41 -9.98
C PHE A 206 20.30 1.15 -11.19
N ASN A 207 21.37 1.96 -11.41
CA ASN A 207 22.35 1.71 -12.47
C ASN A 207 23.06 0.36 -12.29
N ALA A 208 23.37 -0.04 -11.05
CA ALA A 208 23.93 -1.36 -10.76
C ALA A 208 22.98 -2.53 -11.11
N CYS A 209 21.69 -2.24 -11.24
CA CYS A 209 20.68 -3.18 -11.75
C CYS A 209 20.41 -3.03 -13.26
N GLY A 210 21.20 -2.20 -13.99
CA GLY A 210 21.02 -1.96 -15.42
C GLY A 210 19.92 -0.94 -15.77
N VAL A 211 19.31 -0.30 -14.79
CA VAL A 211 18.22 0.66 -14.99
C VAL A 211 18.78 2.09 -15.01
N THR A 212 18.74 2.74 -16.17
CA THR A 212 19.30 4.08 -16.41
C THR A 212 18.25 5.16 -16.65
N LYS A 213 17.00 4.76 -16.96
CA LYS A 213 15.88 5.70 -17.20
C LYS A 213 15.23 6.08 -15.87
N LEU A 214 15.81 7.07 -15.18
CA LEU A 214 15.39 7.54 -13.86
C LEU A 214 14.87 8.97 -13.93
N SER A 215 13.71 9.21 -13.33
CA SER A 215 13.13 10.53 -13.14
C SER A 215 13.05 10.86 -11.66
N PHE A 216 13.40 12.08 -11.27
CA PHE A 216 13.39 12.54 -9.89
C PHE A 216 12.59 13.83 -9.75
N ASP A 217 11.86 13.96 -8.65
CA ASP A 217 11.16 15.17 -8.26
C ASP A 217 11.18 15.34 -6.73
N GLY A 218 10.95 16.55 -6.25
CA GLY A 218 10.84 16.85 -4.82
C GLY A 218 9.39 16.96 -4.39
N VAL A 219 9.04 16.40 -3.23
CA VAL A 219 7.69 16.47 -2.67
C VAL A 219 7.74 16.70 -1.17
N ASN A 220 7.57 17.95 -0.72
CA ASN A 220 7.42 18.34 0.69
C ASN A 220 8.23 17.48 1.69
N GLY A 221 9.56 17.60 1.66
CA GLY A 221 10.44 16.85 2.55
C GLY A 221 10.79 15.44 2.10
N HIS A 222 10.30 15.00 0.93
CA HIS A 222 10.59 13.69 0.36
C HIS A 222 11.20 13.82 -1.04
N LEU A 223 12.01 12.86 -1.41
CA LEU A 223 12.47 12.63 -2.77
C LEU A 223 11.51 11.61 -3.41
N PHE A 224 10.92 11.99 -4.53
CA PHE A 224 10.11 11.11 -5.37
C PHE A 224 10.96 10.66 -6.56
N MET A 225 10.95 9.37 -6.85
CA MET A 225 11.68 8.80 -7.97
C MET A 225 10.82 7.79 -8.72
N VAL A 226 10.95 7.80 -10.05
CA VAL A 226 10.42 6.77 -10.94
C VAL A 226 11.57 6.17 -11.74
N ALA A 227 11.70 4.87 -11.72
CA ALA A 227 12.57 4.09 -12.59
C ALA A 227 11.71 3.38 -13.63
N LYS A 228 11.99 3.60 -14.93
CA LYS A 228 11.40 2.83 -16.03
C LYS A 228 12.24 1.58 -16.27
N ILE A 229 11.62 0.40 -16.18
CA ILE A 229 12.30 -0.90 -16.25
C ILE A 229 12.35 -1.43 -17.68
N GLY A 230 11.28 -1.38 -18.43
CA GLY A 230 11.22 -1.81 -19.83
C GLY A 230 11.94 -0.84 -20.79
N GLU A 231 12.21 -1.29 -22.01
CA GLU A 231 12.81 -0.49 -23.11
C GLU A 231 11.96 0.74 -23.51
#